data_1a7e1e98d86cc507051317e06bcec4e5
#
_entry.id   1a7e1e98d86cc507051317e06bcec4e5
#
_cell.length_a   1.000
_cell.length_b   1.000
_cell.length_c   1.000
_cell.angle_alpha   90.00
_cell.angle_beta   90.00
_cell.angle_gamma   90.00
#
_symmetry.space_group_name_H-M   'P 1'
#
loop_
_entity.id
_entity.type
_entity.pdbx_description
1 polymer ?
#
loop_
_entity_poly.entity_id
_entity_poly.type
_entity_poly.pdbx_seq_one_letter_code
_entity_poly.pdbx_strand_id
1 'polypeptide(L)' 'MNQKEMPIPYIGEKPYIFVSYAHKDSEVVMRAIALLQQSGFRVWYDEGIDPGSEWPDTIEKYLERSSYFIGFISANALD' A
#
# COMPACT_ATOMS: atom_id res chain seq x y z
N MET A 1 18.96 -15.18 -1.54
CA MET A 1 18.04 -14.08 -1.71
C MET A 1 17.31 -13.75 -0.43
N ASN A 2 17.22 -12.51 -0.13
CA ASN A 2 16.55 -12.10 1.11
C ASN A 2 15.04 -12.02 0.89
N GLN A 3 14.32 -12.96 1.45
CA GLN A 3 12.88 -13.04 1.29
C GLN A 3 12.13 -12.02 2.13
N LYS A 4 12.84 -11.37 3.04
CA LYS A 4 12.20 -10.40 3.91
C LYS A 4 12.32 -8.98 3.39
N GLU A 5 12.96 -8.84 2.25
CA GLU A 5 13.04 -7.54 1.60
C GLU A 5 11.64 -7.09 1.20
N MET A 6 11.27 -5.91 1.63
CA MET A 6 9.97 -5.37 1.32
C MET A 6 10.06 -4.42 0.14
N PRO A 7 9.01 -4.36 -0.68
CA PRO A 7 8.97 -3.37 -1.76
C PRO A 7 9.13 -1.98 -1.20
N ILE A 8 9.86 -1.13 -1.91
CA ILE A 8 10.07 0.24 -1.48
C ILE A 8 8.91 1.10 -1.95
N PRO A 9 8.21 1.80 -1.04
CA PRO A 9 7.14 2.69 -1.46
C PRO A 9 7.65 3.77 -2.39
N TYR A 10 6.89 4.05 -3.45
CA TYR A 10 7.27 5.09 -4.39
C TYR A 10 7.13 6.46 -3.75
N ILE A 11 8.14 7.30 -3.92
CA ILE A 11 8.10 8.69 -3.47
C ILE A 11 8.51 9.56 -4.63
N GLY A 12 7.61 10.45 -5.06
CA GLY A 12 7.89 11.31 -6.18
C GLY A 12 6.62 11.99 -6.63
N GLU A 13 6.71 12.66 -7.78
CA GLU A 13 5.59 13.47 -8.27
C GLU A 13 4.82 12.82 -9.42
N LYS A 14 5.27 11.67 -9.89
CA LYS A 14 4.58 10.98 -10.98
C LYS A 14 3.38 10.22 -10.42
N PRO A 15 2.40 9.92 -11.26
CA PRO A 15 1.23 9.18 -10.81
C PRO A 15 1.60 7.86 -10.16
N TYR A 16 0.89 7.52 -9.10
CA TYR A 16 1.14 6.27 -8.38
C TYR A 16 -0.15 5.72 -7.81
N ILE A 17 -0.08 4.46 -7.40
CA ILE A 17 -1.19 3.75 -6.78
C ILE A 17 -1.01 3.79 -5.27
N PHE A 18 -2.06 4.19 -4.57
CA PHE A 18 -2.09 4.18 -3.10
C PHE A 18 -2.69 2.85 -2.66
N VAL A 19 -1.98 2.10 -1.82
CA VAL A 19 -2.45 0.80 -1.35
C VAL A 19 -2.69 0.85 0.15
N SER A 20 -3.87 0.39 0.54
CA SER A 20 -4.27 0.26 1.94
C SER A 20 -4.59 -1.18 2.25
N TYR A 21 -4.18 -1.67 3.42
CA TYR A 21 -4.39 -3.06 3.77
C TYR A 21 -4.30 -3.23 5.29
N ALA A 22 -4.89 -4.32 5.79
CA ALA A 22 -4.78 -4.66 7.19
C ALA A 22 -3.41 -5.25 7.47
N HIS A 23 -2.81 -4.86 8.59
CA HIS A 23 -1.47 -5.30 8.93
C HIS A 23 -1.34 -6.83 8.92
N LYS A 24 -2.38 -7.53 9.32
CA LYS A 24 -2.35 -8.99 9.36
C LYS A 24 -2.22 -9.62 7.98
N ASP A 25 -2.54 -8.86 6.93
CA ASP A 25 -2.47 -9.35 5.56
C ASP A 25 -1.19 -8.93 4.86
N SER A 26 -0.24 -8.34 5.59
CA SER A 26 0.93 -7.72 4.98
C SER A 26 1.73 -8.70 4.11
N GLU A 27 1.85 -9.95 4.52
CA GLU A 27 2.65 -10.90 3.74
C GLU A 27 2.08 -11.09 2.34
N VAL A 28 0.78 -11.28 2.25
CA VAL A 28 0.12 -11.46 0.95
C VAL A 28 0.15 -10.17 0.15
N VAL A 29 -0.13 -9.05 0.83
CA VAL A 29 -0.19 -7.77 0.15
C VAL A 29 1.17 -7.33 -0.37
N MET A 30 2.24 -7.59 0.39
CA MET A 30 3.57 -7.24 -0.07
C MET A 30 3.94 -7.97 -1.36
N ARG A 31 3.50 -9.22 -1.50
CA ARG A 31 3.73 -9.95 -2.75
C ARG A 31 3.00 -9.29 -3.91
N ALA A 32 1.76 -8.86 -3.67
CA ALA A 32 0.99 -8.19 -4.71
C ALA A 32 1.64 -6.87 -5.10
N ILE A 33 2.11 -6.11 -4.11
CA ILE A 33 2.78 -4.83 -4.38
C ILE A 33 4.07 -5.07 -5.17
N ALA A 34 4.84 -6.08 -4.80
CA ALA A 34 6.06 -6.39 -5.52
C ALA A 34 5.78 -6.71 -6.99
N LEU A 35 4.73 -7.47 -7.24
CA LEU A 35 4.34 -7.80 -8.61
C LEU A 35 3.95 -6.55 -9.39
N LEU A 36 3.20 -5.66 -8.76
CA LEU A 36 2.82 -4.40 -9.41
C LEU A 36 4.05 -3.58 -9.75
N GLN A 37 5.00 -3.48 -8.83
CA GLN A 37 6.21 -2.71 -9.09
C GLN A 37 7.07 -3.35 -10.17
N GLN A 38 7.15 -4.67 -10.19
CA GLN A 38 7.89 -5.37 -11.23
C GLN A 38 7.26 -5.18 -12.60
N SER A 39 5.97 -4.93 -12.62
CA SER A 39 5.25 -4.68 -13.87
C SER A 39 5.33 -3.22 -14.30
N GLY A 40 6.05 -2.39 -13.56
CA GLY A 40 6.26 -1.00 -13.94
C GLY A 40 5.35 0.00 -13.28
N PHE A 41 4.50 -0.44 -12.35
CA PHE A 41 3.61 0.47 -11.64
C PHE A 41 4.32 1.09 -10.46
N ARG A 42 4.01 2.35 -10.21
CA ARG A 42 4.49 3.04 -9.02
C ARG A 42 3.47 2.85 -7.92
N VAL A 43 3.90 2.33 -6.77
CA VAL A 43 2.99 1.99 -5.68
C VAL A 43 3.49 2.61 -4.39
N TRP A 44 2.61 3.30 -3.69
CA TRP A 44 2.87 3.82 -2.36
C TRP A 44 2.02 3.08 -1.34
N TYR A 45 2.61 2.72 -0.23
CA TYR A 45 1.89 2.07 0.86
C TYR A 45 2.59 2.42 2.16
N ASP A 46 1.89 2.22 3.27
CA ASP A 46 2.48 2.40 4.60
C ASP A 46 1.89 1.33 5.52
N GLU A 47 2.76 0.69 6.27
CA GLU A 47 2.32 -0.29 7.26
C GLU A 47 1.55 0.42 8.36
N GLY A 48 0.50 -0.25 8.87
CA GLY A 48 -0.26 0.32 9.95
C GLY A 48 -1.40 1.21 9.54
N ILE A 49 -1.65 1.32 8.24
CA ILE A 49 -2.80 2.06 7.75
C ILE A 49 -3.86 1.07 7.32
N ASP A 50 -4.69 0.66 8.25
CA ASP A 50 -5.75 -0.29 7.96
C ASP A 50 -6.93 0.44 7.32
N PRO A 51 -7.59 -0.20 6.36
CA PRO A 51 -8.85 0.35 5.86
C PRO A 51 -9.83 0.54 7.03
N GLY A 52 -10.48 1.67 7.08
CA GLY A 52 -11.44 1.94 8.13
C GLY A 52 -10.88 2.55 9.39
N SER A 53 -9.57 2.66 9.52
CA SER A 53 -8.99 3.35 10.66
C SER A 53 -8.86 4.84 10.34
N GLU A 54 -8.58 5.63 11.37
CA GLU A 54 -8.30 7.05 11.17
C GLU A 54 -6.86 7.20 10.67
N TRP A 55 -6.69 8.00 9.64
CA TRP A 55 -5.38 8.19 9.03
C TRP A 55 -4.83 9.56 9.41
N PRO A 56 -3.52 9.63 9.72
CA PRO A 56 -2.89 10.94 9.91
C PRO A 56 -2.96 11.80 8.65
N ASP A 57 -2.93 13.12 8.85
CA ASP A 57 -2.99 14.05 7.73
C ASP A 57 -1.90 13.80 6.70
N THR A 58 -0.71 13.42 7.17
CA THR A 58 0.40 13.16 6.25
C THR A 58 0.08 12.02 5.29
N ILE A 59 -0.64 11.02 5.77
CA ILE A 59 -1.02 9.88 4.95
C ILE A 59 -2.11 10.29 3.97
N GLU A 60 -3.06 11.11 4.42
CA GLU A 60 -4.12 11.58 3.54
C GLU A 60 -3.59 12.37 2.36
N LYS A 61 -2.48 13.06 2.55
CA LYS A 61 -1.86 13.79 1.44
C LYS A 61 -1.36 12.85 0.36
N TYR A 62 -0.82 11.70 0.75
CA TYR A 62 -0.41 10.72 -0.23
C TYR A 62 -1.59 10.15 -0.99
N LEU A 63 -2.72 9.98 -0.31
CA LEU A 63 -3.94 9.53 -0.97
C LEU A 63 -4.41 10.56 -1.99
N GLU A 64 -4.43 11.83 -1.60
CA GLU A 64 -4.87 12.90 -2.48
C GLU A 64 -4.04 13.01 -3.75
N ARG A 65 -2.75 12.72 -3.63
CA ARG A 65 -1.84 12.80 -4.76
C ARG A 65 -1.83 11.54 -5.61
N SER A 66 -2.42 10.47 -5.12
CA SER A 66 -2.43 9.22 -5.87
C SER A 66 -3.38 9.31 -7.04
N SER A 67 -3.09 8.50 -8.06
CA SER A 67 -3.98 8.40 -9.22
C SER A 67 -4.99 7.29 -9.07
N TYR A 68 -4.64 6.26 -8.29
CA TYR A 68 -5.52 5.12 -8.06
C TYR A 68 -5.42 4.68 -6.62
N PHE A 69 -6.50 4.13 -6.14
CA PHE A 69 -6.55 3.59 -4.79
C PHE A 69 -6.91 2.10 -4.85
N ILE A 70 -6.13 1.28 -4.14
CA ILE A 70 -6.44 -0.13 -3.99
C ILE A 70 -6.53 -0.44 -2.51
N GLY A 71 -7.70 -0.89 -2.08
CA GLY A 71 -7.89 -1.34 -0.72
C GLY A 71 -8.01 -2.85 -0.69
N PHE A 72 -7.12 -3.51 0.05
CA PHE A 72 -7.20 -4.96 0.22
C PHE A 72 -8.10 -5.24 1.41
N ILE A 73 -9.26 -5.82 1.14
CA ILE A 73 -10.25 -6.09 2.16
C ILE A 73 -10.38 -7.59 2.37
N SER A 74 -10.17 -8.01 3.61
CA SER A 74 -10.29 -9.41 3.99
C SER A 74 -11.09 -9.49 5.27
N ALA A 75 -11.29 -10.69 5.77
CA ALA A 75 -11.94 -10.86 7.06
C ALA A 75 -11.17 -10.12 8.16
N ASN A 76 -9.84 -10.07 8.05
CA ASN A 76 -9.03 -9.34 9.02
C ASN A 76 -9.30 -7.84 8.99
N ALA A 77 -9.53 -7.30 7.82
CA ALA A 77 -9.78 -5.87 7.67
C ALA A 77 -11.17 -5.47 8.13
N LEU A 78 -12.12 -6.41 8.10
CA LEU A 78 -13.49 -6.11 8.44
C LEU A 78 -13.82 -6.34 9.91
N ASP A 79 -12.96 -7.02 10.62
CA ASP A 79 -13.18 -7.30 12.05
C ASP A 79 -12.94 -6.09 12.93
#